data_25eb237be13af4b81662dceea7e0d2c2
#
_entry.id   25eb237be13af4b81662dceea7e0d2c2
#
_cell.length_a   1.000
_cell.length_b   1.000
_cell.length_c   1.000
_cell.angle_alpha   90.00
_cell.angle_beta   90.00
_cell.angle_gamma   90.00
#
_symmetry.space_group_name_H-M   'P 1'
#
loop_
_entity.id
_entity.type
_entity.pdbx_description
1 polymer ?
#
loop_
_entity_poly.entity_id
_entity_poly.type
_entity_poly.pdbx_seq_one_letter_code
_entity_poly.pdbx_strand_id
1 'polypeptide(L)'
;LGTESLLAWKSDTNAARAKLDALADQYGMRVEPDKLVADLSIGERQRVEILKVLYRDAKILILDEPTAVLTPQEVDHLFETLRIMVAGGLSIIFISHKLHEILAISDRVNVLRRGQMVGQIDTKDADRNSLAEMMVGREVSRPKVEHMQAGAPVIELDRVTISGGRGHKPLLDDVSLTIHAHEIIGL
;
A
#
# COMPACT_ATOMS: atom_id res chain seq x y z
N LEU A 1 6.00 -16.69 -17.01
CA LEU A 1 6.13 -16.40 -18.45
C LEU A 1 7.41 -15.56 -18.64
N GLY A 2 8.25 -15.93 -19.63
CA GLY A 2 9.58 -15.32 -19.85
C GLY A 2 10.72 -15.98 -19.05
N THR A 3 10.47 -17.11 -18.43
CA THR A 3 11.48 -17.99 -17.80
C THR A 3 11.69 -19.28 -18.60
N GLU A 4 10.99 -19.40 -19.71
CA GLU A 4 11.05 -20.58 -20.58
C GLU A 4 12.29 -20.53 -21.47
N SER A 5 12.77 -21.71 -21.88
CA SER A 5 13.87 -21.81 -22.85
C SER A 5 13.50 -21.08 -24.14
N LEU A 6 14.44 -20.33 -24.73
CA LEU A 6 14.26 -19.65 -26.02
C LEU A 6 13.90 -20.60 -27.19
N LEU A 7 14.08 -21.91 -26.98
CA LEU A 7 13.73 -22.97 -27.93
C LEU A 7 12.35 -23.60 -27.68
N ALA A 8 11.63 -23.18 -26.62
CA ALA A 8 10.32 -23.71 -26.34
C ALA A 8 9.26 -23.05 -27.24
N TRP A 9 8.70 -23.79 -28.16
CA TRP A 9 7.65 -23.34 -29.10
C TRP A 9 6.29 -23.13 -28.47
N LYS A 10 6.05 -23.62 -27.24
CA LYS A 10 4.83 -23.43 -26.46
C LYS A 10 5.18 -23.20 -24.99
N SER A 11 4.52 -22.23 -24.39
CA SER A 11 4.51 -22.00 -22.96
C SER A 11 3.78 -23.15 -22.28
N ASP A 12 4.38 -23.79 -21.28
CA ASP A 12 3.70 -24.78 -20.46
C ASP A 12 2.81 -24.08 -19.44
N THR A 13 1.60 -23.78 -19.86
CA THR A 13 0.61 -23.08 -19.03
C THR A 13 0.20 -23.88 -17.80
N ASN A 14 0.25 -25.24 -17.85
CA ASN A 14 -0.11 -26.09 -16.72
C ASN A 14 0.96 -26.07 -15.64
N ALA A 15 2.24 -26.20 -16.02
CA ALA A 15 3.36 -26.06 -15.08
C ALA A 15 3.44 -24.66 -14.49
N ALA A 16 3.19 -23.62 -15.30
CA ALA A 16 3.15 -22.23 -14.84
C ALA A 16 2.01 -22.03 -13.81
N ARG A 17 0.83 -22.58 -14.06
CA ARG A 17 -0.30 -22.51 -13.15
C ARG A 17 0.01 -23.22 -11.83
N ALA A 18 0.52 -24.43 -11.88
CA ALA A 18 0.89 -25.19 -10.69
C ALA A 18 1.94 -24.45 -9.82
N LYS A 19 2.93 -23.82 -10.44
CA LYS A 19 3.92 -22.98 -9.71
C LYS A 19 3.28 -21.75 -9.11
N LEU A 20 2.36 -21.08 -9.82
CA LEU A 20 1.63 -19.92 -9.30
C LEU A 20 0.71 -20.29 -8.13
N ASP A 21 -0.02 -21.41 -8.23
CA ASP A 21 -0.89 -21.89 -7.15
C ASP A 21 -0.07 -22.23 -5.90
N ALA A 22 1.09 -22.88 -6.05
CA ALA A 22 1.99 -23.19 -4.94
C ALA A 22 2.51 -21.90 -4.26
N LEU A 23 2.90 -20.88 -5.02
CA LEU A 23 3.33 -19.59 -4.50
C LEU A 23 2.17 -18.84 -3.83
N ALA A 24 0.99 -18.87 -4.44
CA ALA A 24 -0.19 -18.23 -3.91
C ALA A 24 -0.61 -18.82 -2.56
N ASP A 25 -0.55 -20.16 -2.44
CA ASP A 25 -0.84 -20.86 -1.19
C ASP A 25 0.25 -20.61 -0.13
N GLN A 26 1.53 -20.64 -0.53
CA GLN A 26 2.66 -20.40 0.37
C GLN A 26 2.62 -19.01 1.01
N TYR A 27 2.23 -17.98 0.25
CA TYR A 27 2.26 -16.58 0.69
C TYR A 27 0.87 -15.98 0.95
N GLY A 28 -0.20 -16.78 0.87
CA GLY A 28 -1.56 -16.32 1.10
C GLY A 28 -2.09 -15.34 0.05
N MET A 29 -1.49 -15.30 -1.16
CA MET A 29 -1.80 -14.35 -2.22
C MET A 29 -2.57 -14.99 -3.37
N ARG A 30 -3.81 -15.38 -3.14
CA ARG A 30 -4.63 -15.96 -4.21
C ARG A 30 -4.99 -14.92 -5.27
N VAL A 31 -4.81 -15.30 -6.53
CA VAL A 31 -5.23 -14.57 -7.73
C VAL A 31 -5.97 -15.53 -8.66
N GLU A 32 -6.88 -14.99 -9.46
CA GLU A 32 -7.57 -15.76 -10.50
C GLU A 32 -6.75 -15.70 -11.80
N PRO A 33 -6.10 -16.81 -12.24
CA PRO A 33 -5.16 -16.77 -13.35
C PRO A 33 -5.79 -16.41 -14.69
N ASP A 34 -7.08 -16.66 -14.85
CA ASP A 34 -7.82 -16.46 -16.09
C ASP A 34 -8.53 -15.09 -16.17
N LYS A 35 -8.52 -14.33 -15.08
CA LYS A 35 -9.13 -13.00 -15.04
C LYS A 35 -8.28 -11.99 -15.83
N LEU A 36 -8.93 -11.15 -16.63
CA LEU A 36 -8.22 -10.10 -17.35
C LEU A 36 -7.64 -9.08 -16.36
N VAL A 37 -6.41 -8.64 -16.61
CA VAL A 37 -5.74 -7.64 -15.75
C VAL A 37 -6.54 -6.34 -15.65
N ALA A 38 -7.30 -5.99 -16.70
CA ALA A 38 -8.20 -4.82 -16.71
C ALA A 38 -9.30 -4.91 -15.64
N ASP A 39 -9.77 -6.11 -15.33
CA ASP A 39 -10.87 -6.37 -14.41
C ASP A 39 -10.40 -6.59 -12.96
N LEU A 40 -9.07 -6.59 -12.73
CA LEU A 40 -8.49 -6.71 -11.40
C LEU A 40 -8.60 -5.38 -10.64
N SER A 41 -8.93 -5.45 -9.36
CA SER A 41 -8.78 -4.34 -8.42
C SER A 41 -7.30 -3.95 -8.28
N ILE A 42 -7.02 -2.78 -7.72
CA ILE A 42 -5.65 -2.29 -7.53
C ILE A 42 -4.85 -3.24 -6.64
N GLY A 43 -5.44 -3.73 -5.54
CA GLY A 43 -4.80 -4.70 -4.65
C GLY A 43 -4.54 -6.06 -5.32
N GLU A 44 -5.45 -6.54 -6.20
CA GLU A 44 -5.23 -7.75 -6.99
C GLU A 44 -4.08 -7.57 -7.99
N ARG A 45 -4.00 -6.42 -8.67
CA ARG A 45 -2.88 -6.11 -9.58
C ARG A 45 -1.54 -6.11 -8.85
N GLN A 46 -1.49 -5.53 -7.66
CA GLN A 46 -0.29 -5.53 -6.83
C GLN A 46 0.14 -6.95 -6.45
N ARG A 47 -0.80 -7.82 -6.04
CA ARG A 47 -0.50 -9.24 -5.79
C ARG A 47 0.08 -9.93 -7.01
N VAL A 48 -0.47 -9.67 -8.19
CA VAL A 48 0.05 -10.21 -9.47
C VAL A 48 1.50 -9.75 -9.71
N GLU A 49 1.81 -8.46 -9.49
CA GLU A 49 3.18 -7.96 -9.68
C GLU A 49 4.18 -8.61 -8.70
N ILE A 50 3.79 -8.80 -7.45
CA ILE A 50 4.62 -9.50 -6.45
C ILE A 50 4.81 -10.96 -6.85
N LEU A 51 3.74 -11.68 -7.23
CA LEU A 51 3.82 -13.07 -7.69
C LEU A 51 4.71 -13.23 -8.92
N LYS A 52 4.73 -12.28 -9.85
CA LYS A 52 5.64 -12.27 -11.00
C LYS A 52 7.12 -12.28 -10.59
N VAL A 53 7.47 -11.54 -9.54
CA VAL A 53 8.84 -11.49 -9.01
C VAL A 53 9.18 -12.80 -8.30
N LEU A 54 8.28 -13.32 -7.49
CA LEU A 54 8.45 -14.60 -6.78
C LEU A 54 8.54 -15.78 -7.75
N TYR A 55 7.75 -15.78 -8.82
CA TYR A 55 7.78 -16.81 -9.87
C TYR A 55 9.16 -16.97 -10.50
N ARG A 56 9.96 -15.90 -10.52
CA ARG A 56 11.34 -15.86 -11.02
C ARG A 56 12.39 -16.23 -9.97
N ASP A 57 11.97 -16.76 -8.83
CA ASP A 57 12.83 -17.15 -7.70
C ASP A 57 13.75 -16.01 -7.22
N ALA A 58 13.26 -14.78 -7.25
CA ALA A 58 13.97 -13.60 -6.77
C ALA A 58 14.32 -13.75 -5.29
N LYS A 59 15.50 -13.27 -4.90
CA LYS A 59 15.97 -13.25 -3.50
C LYS A 59 15.80 -11.88 -2.84
N ILE A 60 15.59 -10.86 -3.65
CA ILE A 60 15.39 -9.48 -3.20
C ILE A 60 14.15 -8.95 -3.89
N LEU A 61 13.24 -8.39 -3.11
CA LEU A 61 12.04 -7.70 -3.59
C LEU A 61 12.17 -6.22 -3.27
N ILE A 62 12.01 -5.36 -4.27
CA ILE A 62 12.00 -3.90 -4.09
C ILE A 62 10.57 -3.42 -4.31
N LEU A 63 10.01 -2.75 -3.32
CA LEU A 63 8.68 -2.16 -3.34
C LEU A 63 8.79 -0.64 -3.19
N ASP A 64 8.32 0.08 -4.20
CA ASP A 64 8.31 1.53 -4.22
C ASP A 64 6.88 2.04 -4.01
N GLU A 65 6.64 2.73 -2.88
CA GLU A 65 5.34 3.26 -2.43
C GLU A 65 4.18 2.25 -2.56
N PRO A 66 4.32 1.00 -2.08
CA PRO A 66 3.36 -0.06 -2.38
C PRO A 66 1.99 0.14 -1.72
N THR A 67 1.88 1.07 -0.79
CA THR A 67 0.66 1.33 0.00
C THR A 67 -0.07 2.61 -0.42
N ALA A 68 0.40 3.29 -1.49
CA ALA A 68 -0.12 4.62 -1.87
C ALA A 68 -1.63 4.63 -2.17
N VAL A 69 -2.16 3.51 -2.66
CA VAL A 69 -3.55 3.39 -3.14
C VAL A 69 -4.34 2.30 -2.40
N LEU A 70 -3.78 1.75 -1.33
CA LEU A 70 -4.39 0.69 -0.53
C LEU A 70 -5.20 1.27 0.63
N THR A 71 -6.27 0.60 0.98
CA THR A 71 -6.99 0.83 2.23
C THR A 71 -6.16 0.36 3.43
N PRO A 72 -6.41 0.87 4.66
CA PRO A 72 -5.69 0.41 5.85
C PRO A 72 -5.71 -1.11 6.03
N GLN A 73 -6.83 -1.77 5.78
CA GLN A 73 -6.98 -3.22 5.88
C GLN A 73 -6.11 -3.96 4.84
N GLU A 74 -6.01 -3.42 3.62
CA GLU A 74 -5.14 -3.99 2.59
C GLU A 74 -3.66 -3.79 2.93
N VAL A 75 -3.29 -2.68 3.59
CA VAL A 75 -1.92 -2.44 4.08
C VAL A 75 -1.55 -3.47 5.13
N ASP A 76 -2.42 -3.73 6.11
CA ASP A 76 -2.18 -4.73 7.15
C ASP A 76 -1.97 -6.11 6.55
N HIS A 77 -2.82 -6.52 5.60
CA HIS A 77 -2.69 -7.78 4.89
C HIS A 77 -1.39 -7.86 4.05
N LEU A 78 -1.01 -6.78 3.39
CA LEU A 78 0.28 -6.70 2.68
C LEU A 78 1.44 -6.93 3.65
N PHE A 79 1.44 -6.27 4.81
CA PHE A 79 2.51 -6.41 5.81
C PHE A 79 2.62 -7.82 6.36
N GLU A 80 1.51 -8.48 6.63
CA GLU A 80 1.50 -9.90 7.02
C GLU A 80 2.16 -10.76 5.94
N THR A 81 1.79 -10.55 4.68
CA THR A 81 2.35 -11.27 3.54
C THR A 81 3.86 -11.03 3.42
N LEU A 82 4.32 -9.78 3.54
CA LEU A 82 5.75 -9.44 3.48
C LEU A 82 6.54 -10.10 4.62
N ARG A 83 5.99 -10.19 5.84
CA ARG A 83 6.62 -10.90 6.96
C ARG A 83 6.77 -12.40 6.68
N ILE A 84 5.76 -13.03 6.08
CA ILE A 84 5.84 -14.44 5.66
C ILE A 84 6.95 -14.64 4.63
N MET A 85 7.09 -13.72 3.67
CA MET A 85 8.16 -13.78 2.66
C MET A 85 9.54 -13.65 3.27
N VAL A 86 9.72 -12.72 4.21
CA VAL A 86 11.01 -12.53 4.93
C VAL A 86 11.34 -13.76 5.76
N ALA A 87 10.37 -14.35 6.46
CA ALA A 87 10.55 -15.61 7.19
C ALA A 87 10.92 -16.77 6.25
N GLY A 88 10.48 -16.73 4.99
CA GLY A 88 10.86 -17.68 3.93
C GLY A 88 12.23 -17.39 3.30
N GLY A 89 12.98 -16.39 3.78
CA GLY A 89 14.34 -16.06 3.34
C GLY A 89 14.44 -15.00 2.22
N LEU A 90 13.35 -14.28 1.93
CA LEU A 90 13.38 -13.15 1.01
C LEU A 90 13.89 -11.90 1.73
N SER A 91 14.72 -11.10 1.07
CA SER A 91 15.07 -9.75 1.54
C SER A 91 14.18 -8.72 0.86
N ILE A 92 13.72 -7.72 1.62
CA ILE A 92 12.81 -6.70 1.08
C ILE A 92 13.41 -5.32 1.26
N ILE A 93 13.38 -4.50 0.20
CA ILE A 93 13.62 -3.07 0.25
C ILE A 93 12.26 -2.40 0.10
N PHE A 94 11.79 -1.78 1.18
CA PHE A 94 10.50 -1.12 1.24
C PHE A 94 10.72 0.40 1.22
N ILE A 95 10.28 1.06 0.15
CA ILE A 95 10.42 2.51 -0.02
C ILE A 95 9.06 3.14 0.26
N SER A 96 9.02 4.06 1.23
CA SER A 96 7.82 4.83 1.56
C SER A 96 8.20 6.14 2.23
N HIS A 97 7.32 7.13 2.15
CA HIS A 97 7.40 8.37 2.93
C HIS A 97 6.47 8.35 4.16
N LYS A 98 5.71 7.28 4.35
CA LYS A 98 4.78 7.10 5.48
C LYS A 98 5.51 6.48 6.66
N LEU A 99 5.97 7.32 7.59
CA LEU A 99 6.82 6.90 8.72
C LEU A 99 6.21 5.79 9.57
N HIS A 100 4.87 5.79 9.76
CA HIS A 100 4.21 4.74 10.54
C HIS A 100 4.30 3.35 9.87
N GLU A 101 4.30 3.31 8.54
CA GLU A 101 4.47 2.06 7.80
C GLU A 101 5.91 1.54 7.92
N ILE A 102 6.89 2.44 7.74
CA ILE A 102 8.31 2.11 7.89
C ILE A 102 8.58 1.53 9.28
N LEU A 103 8.10 2.19 10.33
CA LEU A 103 8.28 1.74 11.71
C LEU A 103 7.56 0.42 12.02
N ALA A 104 6.49 0.09 11.28
CA ALA A 104 5.72 -1.12 11.47
C ALA A 104 6.32 -2.36 10.79
N ILE A 105 7.05 -2.20 9.67
CA ILE A 105 7.44 -3.34 8.83
C ILE A 105 8.95 -3.55 8.73
N SER A 106 9.78 -2.51 8.88
CA SER A 106 11.22 -2.62 8.63
C SER A 106 12.02 -2.96 9.89
N ASP A 107 13.16 -3.64 9.69
CA ASP A 107 14.15 -3.88 10.74
C ASP A 107 15.14 -2.71 10.86
N ARG A 108 15.42 -2.05 9.73
CA ARG A 108 16.38 -0.95 9.63
C ARG A 108 15.89 0.09 8.61
N VAL A 109 16.08 1.35 8.94
CA VAL A 109 15.70 2.50 8.12
C VAL A 109 16.95 3.19 7.57
N ASN A 110 16.96 3.45 6.28
CA ASN A 110 17.92 4.29 5.60
C ASN A 110 17.20 5.53 5.07
N VAL A 111 17.65 6.71 5.45
CA VAL A 111 17.04 7.97 4.99
C VAL A 111 17.86 8.56 3.86
N LEU A 112 17.22 8.70 2.69
CA LEU A 112 17.79 9.34 1.52
C LEU A 112 17.20 10.74 1.34
N ARG A 113 18.06 11.71 1.11
CA ARG A 113 17.65 13.09 0.82
C ARG A 113 18.55 13.68 -0.25
N ARG A 114 17.97 14.21 -1.33
CA ARG A 114 18.68 14.79 -2.48
C ARG A 114 19.76 13.88 -3.05
N GLY A 115 19.46 12.59 -3.17
CA GLY A 115 20.37 11.57 -3.71
C GLY A 115 21.50 11.14 -2.77
N GLN A 116 21.51 11.58 -1.52
CA GLN A 116 22.51 11.20 -0.52
C GLN A 116 21.86 10.47 0.66
N MET A 117 22.57 9.48 1.20
CA MET A 117 22.19 8.85 2.45
C MET A 117 22.54 9.79 3.61
N VAL A 118 21.52 10.29 4.32
CA VAL A 118 21.67 11.25 5.41
C VAL A 118 21.53 10.61 6.79
N GLY A 119 21.07 9.39 6.88
CA GLY A 119 20.95 8.64 8.13
C GLY A 119 20.65 7.17 7.91
N GLN A 120 21.10 6.37 8.89
CA GLN A 120 20.79 4.95 9.01
C GLN A 120 20.54 4.66 10.48
N ILE A 121 19.45 3.96 10.78
CA ILE A 121 19.05 3.65 12.16
C ILE A 121 18.30 2.32 12.19
N ASP A 122 18.50 1.52 13.24
CA ASP A 122 17.68 0.34 13.49
C ASP A 122 16.28 0.79 13.93
N THR A 123 15.25 0.14 13.43
CA THR A 123 13.85 0.56 13.66
C THR A 123 13.47 0.57 15.13
N LYS A 124 14.04 -0.34 15.94
CA LYS A 124 13.84 -0.39 17.41
C LYS A 124 14.33 0.88 18.13
N ASP A 125 15.30 1.59 17.56
CA ASP A 125 15.92 2.80 18.12
C ASP A 125 15.39 4.08 17.44
N ALA A 126 14.53 3.93 16.41
CA ALA A 126 13.97 5.01 15.65
C ALA A 126 12.65 5.51 16.25
N ASP A 127 12.46 6.80 16.24
CA ASP A 127 11.16 7.42 16.50
C ASP A 127 10.70 8.27 15.31
N ARG A 128 9.39 8.57 15.29
CA ARG A 128 8.78 9.31 14.21
C ARG A 128 9.37 10.70 13.99
N ASN A 129 9.76 11.37 15.07
CA ASN A 129 10.26 12.75 14.97
C ASN A 129 11.69 12.77 14.42
N SER A 130 12.57 11.88 14.94
CA SER A 130 13.94 11.77 14.45
C SER A 130 14.00 11.41 12.96
N LEU A 131 13.15 10.49 12.51
CA LEU A 131 13.05 10.16 11.08
C LEU A 131 12.53 11.34 10.25
N ALA A 132 11.51 12.07 10.73
CA ALA A 132 10.99 13.23 10.05
C ALA A 132 12.05 14.34 9.92
N GLU A 133 12.83 14.59 10.97
CA GLU A 133 13.93 15.56 10.96
C GLU A 133 15.02 15.17 9.96
N MET A 134 15.42 13.90 9.91
CA MET A 134 16.38 13.41 8.91
C MET A 134 15.86 13.62 7.48
N MET A 135 14.59 13.32 7.23
CA MET A 135 13.96 13.46 5.91
C MET A 135 13.88 14.93 5.47
N VAL A 136 13.43 15.82 6.35
CA VAL A 136 13.24 17.24 6.04
C VAL A 136 14.57 18.03 6.14
N GLY A 137 15.46 17.62 7.06
CA GLY A 137 16.76 18.25 7.31
C GLY A 137 16.69 19.50 8.17
N ARG A 138 15.61 19.71 8.89
CA ARG A 138 15.41 20.72 9.91
C ARG A 138 14.42 20.21 10.93
N GLU A 139 14.45 20.79 12.12
CA GLU A 139 13.46 20.52 13.15
C GLU A 139 12.03 20.76 12.61
N VAL A 140 11.18 19.74 12.75
CA VAL A 140 9.79 19.81 12.32
C VAL A 140 8.95 20.23 13.51
N SER A 141 8.83 21.54 13.72
CA SER A 141 7.86 22.08 14.67
C SER A 141 6.46 21.98 14.07
N ARG A 142 5.54 21.34 14.78
CA ARG A 142 4.12 21.40 14.40
C ARG A 142 3.63 22.83 14.67
N PRO A 143 3.06 23.52 13.66
CA PRO A 143 2.41 24.80 13.93
C PRO A 143 1.30 24.57 14.97
N LYS A 144 1.28 25.38 16.02
CA LYS A 144 0.12 25.42 16.92
C LYS A 144 -1.04 26.01 16.11
N VAL A 145 -1.97 25.15 15.72
CA VAL A 145 -3.23 25.58 15.12
C VAL A 145 -4.12 26.02 16.29
N GLU A 146 -4.44 27.31 16.36
CA GLU A 146 -5.48 27.79 17.27
C GLU A 146 -6.82 27.22 16.79
N HIS A 147 -7.51 26.52 17.67
CA HIS A 147 -8.85 26.03 17.39
C HIS A 147 -9.79 27.23 17.24
N MET A 148 -10.18 27.53 16.02
CA MET A 148 -11.25 28.49 15.76
C MET A 148 -12.59 27.83 16.14
N GLN A 149 -13.49 28.60 16.76
CA GLN A 149 -14.84 28.13 17.00
C GLN A 149 -15.58 28.01 15.66
N ALA A 150 -16.30 26.90 15.47
CA ALA A 150 -17.14 26.69 14.29
C ALA A 150 -18.17 27.83 14.19
N GLY A 151 -18.25 28.43 13.01
CA GLY A 151 -19.17 29.53 12.70
C GLY A 151 -20.57 29.04 12.32
N ALA A 152 -21.29 29.86 11.56
CA ALA A 152 -22.61 29.49 11.03
C ALA A 152 -22.50 28.35 10.01
N PRO A 153 -23.56 27.51 9.87
CA PRO A 153 -23.62 26.51 8.81
C PRO A 153 -23.45 27.16 7.41
N VAL A 154 -22.60 26.54 6.57
CA VAL A 154 -22.33 26.99 5.19
C VAL A 154 -22.88 25.99 4.18
N ILE A 155 -22.78 24.70 4.50
CA ILE A 155 -23.34 23.61 3.68
C ILE A 155 -24.06 22.67 4.61
N GLU A 156 -25.28 22.31 4.24
CA GLU A 156 -26.10 21.34 4.96
C GLU A 156 -26.61 20.30 3.95
N LEU A 157 -26.28 19.04 4.20
CA LEU A 157 -26.82 17.88 3.51
C LEU A 157 -27.78 17.19 4.46
N ASP A 158 -29.02 16.97 4.04
CA ASP A 158 -30.04 16.25 4.82
C ASP A 158 -30.48 15.01 4.05
N ARG A 159 -30.12 13.83 4.55
CA ARG A 159 -30.51 12.52 4.02
C ARG A 159 -30.31 12.38 2.50
N VAL A 160 -29.14 12.77 2.03
CA VAL A 160 -28.79 12.74 0.61
C VAL A 160 -28.51 11.31 0.17
N THR A 161 -29.25 10.83 -0.82
CA THR A 161 -29.01 9.54 -1.48
C THR A 161 -28.69 9.78 -2.96
N ILE A 162 -27.57 9.22 -3.45
CA ILE A 162 -27.19 9.26 -4.87
C ILE A 162 -27.21 7.84 -5.42
N SER A 163 -28.05 7.61 -6.44
CA SER A 163 -28.16 6.31 -7.10
C SER A 163 -26.88 5.93 -7.84
N GLY A 164 -26.42 4.68 -7.68
CA GLY A 164 -25.30 4.10 -8.42
C GLY A 164 -25.67 3.62 -9.84
N GLY A 165 -26.91 3.85 -10.31
CA GLY A 165 -27.41 3.35 -11.58
C GLY A 165 -28.19 2.03 -11.46
N ARG A 166 -28.79 1.55 -12.57
CA ARG A 166 -29.63 0.33 -12.57
C ARG A 166 -28.83 -0.89 -12.09
N GLY A 167 -29.26 -1.48 -10.97
CA GLY A 167 -28.68 -2.71 -10.41
C GLY A 167 -27.44 -2.52 -9.56
N HIS A 168 -26.97 -1.28 -9.32
CA HIS A 168 -25.85 -0.98 -8.44
C HIS A 168 -26.34 -0.42 -7.11
N LYS A 169 -25.52 -0.63 -6.05
CA LYS A 169 -25.73 0.03 -4.75
C LYS A 169 -25.64 1.55 -4.91
N PRO A 170 -26.35 2.33 -4.09
CA PRO A 170 -26.20 3.78 -4.10
C PRO A 170 -24.74 4.19 -3.85
N LEU A 171 -24.30 5.27 -4.48
CA LEU A 171 -22.98 5.88 -4.25
C LEU A 171 -22.92 6.58 -2.89
N LEU A 172 -24.04 7.23 -2.51
CA LEU A 172 -24.31 7.74 -1.18
C LEU A 172 -25.69 7.22 -0.75
N ASP A 173 -25.85 6.86 0.51
CA ASP A 173 -27.08 6.33 1.05
C ASP A 173 -27.39 6.99 2.40
N ASP A 174 -28.45 7.82 2.41
CA ASP A 174 -28.96 8.52 3.61
C ASP A 174 -27.89 9.33 4.36
N VAL A 175 -27.04 10.08 3.63
CA VAL A 175 -25.94 10.86 4.20
C VAL A 175 -26.43 12.22 4.64
N SER A 176 -26.24 12.53 5.93
CA SER A 176 -26.47 13.85 6.51
C SER A 176 -25.16 14.42 7.02
N LEU A 177 -24.85 15.68 6.68
CA LEU A 177 -23.62 16.36 7.04
C LEU A 177 -23.85 17.88 7.07
N THR A 178 -23.38 18.54 8.11
CA THR A 178 -23.36 20.02 8.18
C THR A 178 -21.92 20.49 8.26
N ILE A 179 -21.54 21.42 7.37
CA ILE A 179 -20.23 22.08 7.38
C ILE A 179 -20.41 23.52 7.82
N HIS A 180 -19.62 23.94 8.81
CA HIS A 180 -19.66 25.29 9.37
C HIS A 180 -18.53 26.16 8.82
N ALA A 181 -18.71 27.48 8.88
CA ALA A 181 -17.65 28.42 8.57
C ALA A 181 -16.44 28.20 9.51
N HIS A 182 -15.22 28.34 8.98
CA HIS A 182 -13.97 28.12 9.73
C HIS A 182 -13.74 26.70 10.26
N GLU A 183 -14.39 25.71 9.65
CA GLU A 183 -14.27 24.29 10.01
C GLU A 183 -13.51 23.52 8.92
N ILE A 184 -12.73 22.51 9.35
CA ILE A 184 -12.13 21.49 8.48
C ILE A 184 -12.71 20.16 8.90
N ILE A 185 -13.41 19.48 7.99
CA ILE A 185 -14.02 18.17 8.23
C ILE A 185 -13.15 17.11 7.54
N GLY A 186 -12.83 16.04 8.28
CA GLY A 186 -12.26 14.82 7.72
C GLY A 186 -13.38 13.84 7.35
N LEU A 187 -13.33 13.27 6.16
CA LEU A 187 -14.27 12.27 5.64
C LEU A 187 -13.53 10.95 5.41
#